data_b2f530e17991fab96736d3deb957cdbe
#
_entry.id   b2f530e17991fab96736d3deb957cdbe
#
_cell.length_a   1.000
_cell.length_b   1.000
_cell.length_c   1.000
_cell.angle_alpha   90.00
_cell.angle_beta   90.00
_cell.angle_gamma   90.00
#
_symmetry.space_group_name_H-M   'P 1'
#
loop_
_entity.id
_entity.type
_entity.pdbx_description
1 polymer ?
#
loop_
_entity_poly.entity_id
_entity_poly.type
_entity_poly.pdbx_seq_one_letter_code
_entity_poly.pdbx_strand_id
1 'polypeptide(L)'
;MKTIVLITHKLKEIKEFTEIVSVMKNGKMVAKDLPTNDVTDNQLIELMMGEVKKSTINKDNEIGQTKLKVENINFFDSISNIKKLEEINFQIKAGEILGLAGVSGNGQVELANIISGIERIFEGKIIINNNDVSKKGVRSRKKLNLSYIPENRLGVGLAPGVSVIDNSIVRDYFFTKLGPHLSKSRTSNYLQSLIKQFSIKAPNPKAEISTLSGGNMQKLLMGRELVGNPDVIIASQPTRGLDVNAVDAIHNLLIDQRNKGSAIFLISEDLD
;
A
#
# COMPACT_ATOMS: atom_id res chain seq x y z
N MET A 1 -41.64 -9.62 -6.72
CA MET A 1 -40.78 -8.60 -6.08
C MET A 1 -39.69 -9.34 -5.35
N LYS A 2 -38.39 -8.94 -5.49
CA LYS A 2 -37.27 -9.61 -4.81
C LYS A 2 -36.68 -8.62 -3.81
N THR A 3 -36.31 -9.09 -2.61
CA THR A 3 -35.60 -8.32 -1.61
C THR A 3 -34.11 -8.60 -1.77
N ILE A 4 -33.29 -7.56 -1.74
CA ILE A 4 -31.81 -7.63 -1.87
C ILE A 4 -31.21 -7.10 -0.58
N VAL A 5 -30.24 -7.83 -0.02
CA VAL A 5 -29.41 -7.39 1.09
C VAL A 5 -28.00 -7.15 0.55
N LEU A 6 -27.55 -5.89 0.62
CA LEU A 6 -26.21 -5.48 0.23
C LEU A 6 -25.35 -5.30 1.48
N ILE A 7 -24.18 -5.94 1.51
CA ILE A 7 -23.19 -5.73 2.58
C ILE A 7 -22.00 -5.01 1.96
N THR A 8 -21.77 -3.79 2.37
CA THR A 8 -20.70 -2.94 1.83
C THR A 8 -20.17 -1.97 2.91
N HIS A 9 -18.98 -1.47 2.69
CA HIS A 9 -18.41 -0.36 3.47
C HIS A 9 -18.28 0.93 2.64
N LYS A 10 -18.71 0.91 1.38
CA LYS A 10 -18.64 2.06 0.48
C LYS A 10 -19.91 2.90 0.60
N LEU A 11 -19.75 4.14 1.08
CA LEU A 11 -20.86 5.08 1.30
C LEU A 11 -21.64 5.37 0.02
N LYS A 12 -20.94 5.48 -1.11
CA LYS A 12 -21.54 5.72 -2.41
C LYS A 12 -22.52 4.61 -2.80
N GLU A 13 -22.12 3.34 -2.60
CA GLU A 13 -23.00 2.19 -2.87
C GLU A 13 -24.23 2.21 -1.97
N ILE A 14 -24.08 2.56 -0.68
CA ILE A 14 -25.20 2.70 0.26
C ILE A 14 -26.15 3.77 -0.24
N LYS A 15 -25.65 4.96 -0.58
CA LYS A 15 -26.48 6.10 -1.01
C LYS A 15 -27.21 5.88 -2.34
N GLU A 16 -26.57 5.20 -3.29
CA GLU A 16 -27.12 5.02 -4.63
C GLU A 16 -28.05 3.80 -4.75
N PHE A 17 -27.84 2.75 -3.94
CA PHE A 17 -28.52 1.47 -4.17
C PHE A 17 -29.43 1.01 -3.04
N THR A 18 -29.52 1.72 -1.89
CA THR A 18 -30.30 1.26 -0.76
C THR A 18 -31.33 2.30 -0.27
N GLU A 19 -32.50 1.84 0.13
CA GLU A 19 -33.52 2.66 0.77
C GLU A 19 -33.37 2.72 2.29
N ILE A 20 -32.81 1.63 2.88
CA ILE A 20 -32.67 1.48 4.32
C ILE A 20 -31.25 0.98 4.59
N VAL A 21 -30.57 1.56 5.58
CA VAL A 21 -29.26 1.16 6.04
C VAL A 21 -29.27 0.77 7.52
N SER A 22 -28.57 -0.32 7.82
CA SER A 22 -28.26 -0.72 9.21
C SER A 22 -26.76 -0.82 9.36
N VAL A 23 -26.19 -0.34 10.46
CA VAL A 23 -24.74 -0.30 10.68
C VAL A 23 -24.35 -1.32 11.73
N MET A 24 -23.37 -2.17 11.37
CA MET A 24 -22.79 -3.18 12.26
C MET A 24 -21.35 -2.82 12.62
N LYS A 25 -21.01 -2.91 13.92
CA LYS A 25 -19.66 -2.68 14.43
C LYS A 25 -19.33 -3.69 15.51
N ASN A 26 -18.19 -4.37 15.40
CA ASN A 26 -17.72 -5.37 16.37
C ASN A 26 -18.78 -6.44 16.72
N GLY A 27 -19.51 -6.92 15.71
CA GLY A 27 -20.54 -7.94 15.89
C GLY A 27 -21.87 -7.43 16.50
N LYS A 28 -22.04 -6.12 16.65
CA LYS A 28 -23.25 -5.50 17.22
C LYS A 28 -23.87 -4.53 16.21
N MET A 29 -25.19 -4.50 16.14
CA MET A 29 -25.92 -3.46 15.40
C MET A 29 -25.85 -2.16 16.21
N VAL A 30 -25.15 -1.15 15.69
CA VAL A 30 -25.01 0.18 16.33
C VAL A 30 -26.08 1.16 15.83
N ALA A 31 -26.64 0.90 14.65
CA ALA A 31 -27.81 1.58 14.11
C ALA A 31 -28.64 0.59 13.30
N LYS A 32 -29.96 0.74 13.30
CA LYS A 32 -30.87 -0.19 12.68
C LYS A 32 -31.97 0.54 11.91
N ASP A 33 -32.28 0.05 10.71
CA ASP A 33 -33.41 0.45 9.87
C ASP A 33 -33.51 1.97 9.63
N LEU A 34 -32.34 2.64 9.41
CA LEU A 34 -32.31 4.07 9.11
C LEU A 34 -32.65 4.30 7.64
N PRO A 35 -33.60 5.22 7.30
CA PRO A 35 -33.78 5.63 5.91
C PRO A 35 -32.51 6.24 5.36
N THR A 36 -32.01 5.75 4.22
CA THR A 36 -30.74 6.16 3.65
C THR A 36 -30.69 7.65 3.33
N ASN A 37 -31.82 8.24 2.95
CA ASN A 37 -31.92 9.66 2.62
C ASN A 37 -31.83 10.59 3.85
N ASP A 38 -32.10 10.08 5.05
CA ASP A 38 -32.13 10.86 6.29
C ASP A 38 -30.78 10.87 7.01
N VAL A 39 -29.83 10.05 6.54
CA VAL A 39 -28.53 9.89 7.19
C VAL A 39 -27.44 10.52 6.32
N THR A 40 -26.63 11.42 6.87
CA THR A 40 -25.49 12.01 6.17
C THR A 40 -24.29 11.07 6.12
N ASP A 41 -23.38 11.28 5.16
CA ASP A 41 -22.14 10.49 5.05
C ASP A 41 -21.30 10.56 6.33
N ASN A 42 -21.20 11.75 6.94
CA ASN A 42 -20.48 11.93 8.21
C ASN A 42 -21.11 11.12 9.35
N GLN A 43 -22.42 11.05 9.43
CA GLN A 43 -23.11 10.22 10.42
C GLN A 43 -22.88 8.73 10.20
N LEU A 44 -22.90 8.26 8.93
CA LEU A 44 -22.57 6.87 8.61
C LEU A 44 -21.12 6.55 8.99
N ILE A 45 -20.18 7.43 8.64
CA ILE A 45 -18.78 7.29 9.04
C ILE A 45 -18.63 7.20 10.55
N GLU A 46 -19.28 8.09 11.29
CA GLU A 46 -19.23 8.10 12.76
C GLU A 46 -19.82 6.82 13.37
N LEU A 47 -20.94 6.34 12.86
CA LEU A 47 -21.54 5.07 13.28
C LEU A 47 -20.64 3.87 12.99
N MET A 48 -20.01 3.83 11.80
CA MET A 48 -19.13 2.74 11.39
C MET A 48 -17.79 2.75 12.13
N MET A 49 -17.18 3.93 12.29
CA MET A 49 -15.81 4.10 12.77
C MET A 49 -15.73 4.59 14.23
N GLY A 50 -16.69 5.38 14.70
CA GLY A 50 -16.62 6.22 15.90
C GLY A 50 -16.09 7.61 15.58
N GLU A 51 -15.62 8.34 16.59
CA GLU A 51 -15.02 9.66 16.40
C GLU A 51 -13.80 9.57 15.46
N VAL A 52 -13.95 10.12 14.27
CA VAL A 52 -12.86 10.22 13.29
C VAL A 52 -12.08 11.49 13.55
N LYS A 53 -10.86 11.35 14.05
CA LYS A 53 -9.88 12.45 13.98
C LYS A 53 -9.45 12.60 12.53
N LYS A 54 -10.05 13.53 11.79
CA LYS A 54 -9.53 13.90 10.47
C LYS A 54 -8.09 14.35 10.65
N SER A 55 -7.14 13.56 10.19
CA SER A 55 -5.76 14.02 10.07
C SER A 55 -5.76 15.13 9.01
N THR A 56 -5.50 16.34 9.41
CA THR A 56 -5.24 17.44 8.48
C THR A 56 -3.91 17.14 7.81
N ILE A 57 -3.96 16.87 6.50
CA ILE A 57 -2.75 16.73 5.69
C ILE A 57 -2.09 18.12 5.69
N ASN A 58 -1.01 18.28 6.45
CA ASN A 58 -0.19 19.48 6.32
C ASN A 58 0.49 19.42 4.94
N LYS A 59 0.09 20.32 4.04
CA LYS A 59 0.67 20.43 2.70
C LYS A 59 1.97 21.24 2.66
N ASP A 60 2.32 21.89 3.76
CA ASP A 60 3.50 22.76 3.88
C ASP A 60 4.76 21.94 4.23
N ASN A 61 5.03 20.90 3.47
CA ASN A 61 6.24 20.11 3.65
C ASN A 61 7.37 20.67 2.77
N GLU A 62 8.59 20.77 3.32
CA GLU A 62 9.76 21.17 2.53
C GLU A 62 10.06 20.12 1.46
N ILE A 63 10.00 20.55 0.22
CA ILE A 63 10.34 19.70 -0.93
C ILE A 63 11.85 19.74 -1.13
N GLY A 64 12.48 18.57 -1.01
CA GLY A 64 13.93 18.42 -1.14
C GLY A 64 14.41 18.10 -2.55
N GLN A 65 15.53 17.41 -2.64
CA GLN A 65 16.15 16.99 -3.92
C GLN A 65 15.35 15.88 -4.60
N THR A 66 15.51 15.74 -5.93
CA THR A 66 14.93 14.64 -6.70
C THR A 66 15.48 13.30 -6.21
N LYS A 67 14.58 12.38 -5.84
CA LYS A 67 14.87 11.02 -5.35
C LYS A 67 14.61 9.95 -6.40
N LEU A 68 13.58 10.15 -7.22
CA LEU A 68 13.24 9.26 -8.34
C LEU A 68 13.10 10.09 -9.60
N LYS A 69 13.74 9.65 -10.68
CA LYS A 69 13.57 10.22 -12.01
C LYS A 69 13.37 9.09 -13.01
N VAL A 70 12.34 9.21 -13.83
CA VAL A 70 11.95 8.28 -14.89
C VAL A 70 11.98 9.05 -16.19
N GLU A 71 12.73 8.56 -17.18
CA GLU A 71 12.97 9.23 -18.44
C GLU A 71 12.71 8.29 -19.61
N ASN A 72 11.77 8.67 -20.45
CA ASN A 72 11.45 8.03 -21.73
C ASN A 72 11.29 6.51 -21.63
N ILE A 73 10.52 6.03 -20.62
CA ILE A 73 10.24 4.61 -20.49
C ILE A 73 9.25 4.16 -21.53
N ASN A 74 9.69 3.20 -22.34
CA ASN A 74 8.86 2.44 -23.26
C ASN A 74 8.85 0.98 -22.81
N PHE A 75 7.67 0.34 -22.82
CA PHE A 75 7.54 -1.05 -22.47
C PHE A 75 6.58 -1.78 -23.39
N PHE A 76 7.08 -2.87 -23.94
CA PHE A 76 6.34 -3.77 -24.80
C PHE A 76 6.19 -5.11 -24.12
N ASP A 77 4.96 -5.52 -23.91
CA ASP A 77 4.66 -6.84 -23.35
C ASP A 77 4.79 -7.89 -24.45
N SER A 78 5.84 -8.71 -24.38
CA SER A 78 6.11 -9.74 -25.38
C SER A 78 5.09 -10.89 -25.41
N ILE A 79 4.31 -11.06 -24.34
CA ILE A 79 3.27 -12.11 -24.26
C ILE A 79 2.00 -11.67 -24.99
N SER A 80 1.52 -10.46 -24.66
CA SER A 80 0.31 -9.90 -25.29
C SER A 80 0.57 -9.22 -26.63
N ASN A 81 1.84 -9.02 -26.99
CA ASN A 81 2.28 -8.26 -28.17
C ASN A 81 1.73 -6.83 -28.22
N ILE A 82 1.60 -6.19 -27.07
CA ILE A 82 1.04 -4.85 -26.92
C ILE A 82 2.06 -3.90 -26.29
N LYS A 83 2.16 -2.67 -26.81
CA LYS A 83 2.90 -1.58 -26.16
C LYS A 83 2.08 -1.11 -24.97
N LYS A 84 2.57 -1.36 -23.75
CA LYS A 84 1.90 -1.04 -22.50
C LYS A 84 2.28 0.33 -21.95
N LEU A 85 3.52 0.78 -22.20
CA LEU A 85 3.99 2.10 -21.78
C LEU A 85 4.66 2.79 -22.97
N GLU A 86 4.40 4.09 -23.09
CA GLU A 86 4.93 4.93 -24.17
C GLU A 86 5.41 6.25 -23.61
N GLU A 87 6.71 6.55 -23.82
CA GLU A 87 7.36 7.82 -23.50
C GLU A 87 7.07 8.34 -22.08
N ILE A 88 7.05 7.45 -21.07
CA ILE A 88 6.74 7.82 -19.70
C ILE A 88 7.89 8.64 -19.10
N ASN A 89 7.56 9.85 -18.66
CA ASN A 89 8.50 10.81 -18.09
C ASN A 89 7.91 11.43 -16.81
N PHE A 90 8.64 11.38 -15.69
CA PHE A 90 8.33 12.11 -14.47
C PHE A 90 9.49 12.09 -13.49
N GLN A 91 9.40 12.92 -12.45
CA GLN A 91 10.33 12.91 -11.32
C GLN A 91 9.58 13.15 -10.02
N ILE A 92 10.13 12.64 -8.92
CA ILE A 92 9.59 12.81 -7.57
C ILE A 92 10.72 13.26 -6.65
N LYS A 93 10.45 14.31 -5.87
CA LYS A 93 11.39 14.89 -4.92
C LYS A 93 11.17 14.33 -3.51
N ALA A 94 12.16 14.49 -2.66
CA ALA A 94 12.03 14.19 -1.24
C ALA A 94 10.86 14.99 -0.64
N GLY A 95 10.02 14.32 0.15
CA GLY A 95 8.84 14.95 0.75
C GLY A 95 7.66 15.16 -0.20
N GLU A 96 7.66 14.55 -1.38
CA GLU A 96 6.62 14.67 -2.40
C GLU A 96 5.85 13.35 -2.56
N ILE A 97 4.54 13.44 -2.76
CA ILE A 97 3.70 12.32 -3.23
C ILE A 97 3.22 12.67 -4.63
N LEU A 98 3.65 11.87 -5.62
CA LEU A 98 3.12 11.91 -6.98
C LEU A 98 2.04 10.83 -7.10
N GLY A 99 0.80 11.26 -7.34
CA GLY A 99 -0.34 10.37 -7.60
C GLY A 99 -0.44 10.02 -9.08
N LEU A 100 -0.59 8.74 -9.40
CA LEU A 100 -0.98 8.25 -10.72
C LEU A 100 -2.39 7.68 -10.62
N ALA A 101 -3.36 8.38 -11.19
CA ALA A 101 -4.73 7.92 -11.31
C ALA A 101 -4.96 7.26 -12.67
N GLY A 102 -5.80 6.25 -12.71
CA GLY A 102 -6.19 5.60 -13.97
C GLY A 102 -6.96 4.31 -13.73
N VAL A 103 -7.76 3.92 -14.70
CA VAL A 103 -8.50 2.65 -14.67
C VAL A 103 -7.52 1.48 -14.82
N SER A 104 -7.79 0.37 -14.13
CA SER A 104 -6.97 -0.85 -14.14
C SER A 104 -6.67 -1.33 -15.57
N GLY A 105 -5.43 -1.80 -15.78
CA GLY A 105 -5.00 -2.35 -17.08
C GLY A 105 -4.33 -1.36 -18.04
N ASN A 106 -4.15 -0.09 -17.66
CA ASN A 106 -3.51 0.95 -18.48
C ASN A 106 -1.99 1.06 -18.25
N GLY A 107 -1.32 0.00 -17.80
CA GLY A 107 0.14 -0.02 -17.65
C GLY A 107 0.67 0.37 -16.27
N GLN A 108 -0.22 0.67 -15.29
CA GLN A 108 0.20 1.09 -13.95
C GLN A 108 1.02 0.02 -13.22
N VAL A 109 0.60 -1.24 -13.32
CA VAL A 109 1.28 -2.39 -12.69
C VAL A 109 2.64 -2.61 -13.34
N GLU A 110 2.70 -2.55 -14.67
CA GLU A 110 3.94 -2.67 -15.43
C GLU A 110 4.93 -1.56 -15.05
N LEU A 111 4.44 -0.31 -14.94
CA LEU A 111 5.27 0.82 -14.53
C LEU A 111 5.82 0.64 -13.10
N ALA A 112 4.99 0.21 -12.15
CA ALA A 112 5.41 -0.09 -10.79
C ALA A 112 6.45 -1.21 -10.74
N ASN A 113 6.24 -2.30 -11.48
CA ASN A 113 7.18 -3.42 -11.60
C ASN A 113 8.51 -3.01 -12.22
N ILE A 114 8.47 -2.18 -13.25
CA ILE A 114 9.66 -1.63 -13.90
C ILE A 114 10.44 -0.76 -12.92
N ILE A 115 9.80 0.18 -12.22
CA ILE A 115 10.48 1.06 -11.28
C ILE A 115 10.99 0.28 -10.06
N SER A 116 10.32 -0.78 -9.63
CA SER A 116 10.79 -1.65 -8.54
C SER A 116 11.90 -2.63 -8.95
N GLY A 117 12.09 -2.84 -10.26
CA GLY A 117 13.12 -3.73 -10.84
C GLY A 117 12.71 -5.19 -10.93
N ILE A 118 11.41 -5.48 -10.83
CA ILE A 118 10.81 -6.80 -11.10
C ILE A 118 10.82 -7.06 -12.61
N GLU A 119 10.40 -6.06 -13.37
CA GLU A 119 10.43 -6.07 -14.84
C GLU A 119 11.65 -5.31 -15.36
N ARG A 120 12.16 -5.74 -16.52
CA ARG A 120 13.26 -5.08 -17.22
C ARG A 120 12.74 -4.12 -18.26
N ILE A 121 13.42 -2.99 -18.39
CA ILE A 121 13.19 -2.05 -19.51
C ILE A 121 14.19 -2.31 -20.62
N PHE A 122 13.76 -2.06 -21.85
CA PHE A 122 14.61 -2.07 -23.03
C PHE A 122 15.08 -0.64 -23.37
N GLU A 123 14.20 0.36 -23.14
CA GLU A 123 14.45 1.77 -23.46
C GLU A 123 14.11 2.67 -22.30
N GLY A 124 14.82 3.79 -22.19
CA GLY A 124 14.64 4.80 -21.17
C GLY A 124 15.61 4.66 -20.00
N LYS A 125 15.41 5.51 -18.99
CA LYS A 125 16.25 5.55 -17.78
C LYS A 125 15.44 5.64 -16.51
N ILE A 126 15.95 5.00 -15.46
CA ILE A 126 15.45 5.11 -14.09
C ILE A 126 16.62 5.47 -13.19
N ILE A 127 16.50 6.60 -12.50
CA ILE A 127 17.53 7.14 -11.63
C ILE A 127 16.95 7.23 -10.21
N ILE A 128 17.62 6.60 -9.25
CA ILE A 128 17.25 6.60 -7.82
C ILE A 128 18.43 7.17 -7.03
N ASN A 129 18.20 8.22 -6.24
CA ASN A 129 19.25 8.88 -5.47
C ASN A 129 20.51 9.16 -6.33
N ASN A 130 20.32 9.75 -7.51
CA ASN A 130 21.36 10.06 -8.51
C ASN A 130 22.10 8.83 -9.09
N ASN A 131 21.62 7.62 -8.86
CA ASN A 131 22.21 6.40 -9.41
C ASN A 131 21.33 5.85 -10.54
N ASP A 132 21.91 5.60 -11.70
CA ASP A 132 21.22 4.90 -12.80
C ASP A 132 21.02 3.42 -12.42
N VAL A 133 19.76 3.02 -12.36
CA VAL A 133 19.32 1.67 -12.02
C VAL A 133 18.58 0.99 -13.17
N SER A 134 18.59 1.55 -14.37
CA SER A 134 17.81 1.09 -15.52
C SER A 134 18.00 -0.41 -15.79
N LYS A 135 19.25 -0.89 -15.70
CA LYS A 135 19.61 -2.30 -15.91
C LYS A 135 19.80 -3.09 -14.59
N LYS A 136 19.44 -2.50 -13.44
CA LYS A 136 19.61 -3.12 -12.13
C LYS A 136 18.32 -3.77 -11.66
N GLY A 137 18.42 -4.95 -11.05
CA GLY A 137 17.28 -5.64 -10.46
C GLY A 137 16.93 -5.14 -9.04
N VAL A 138 15.91 -5.77 -8.45
CA VAL A 138 15.32 -5.45 -7.14
C VAL A 138 16.36 -5.26 -6.02
N ARG A 139 17.37 -6.14 -5.91
CA ARG A 139 18.41 -6.06 -4.85
C ARG A 139 19.21 -4.76 -4.90
N SER A 140 19.56 -4.29 -6.10
CA SER A 140 20.31 -3.05 -6.26
C SER A 140 19.48 -1.83 -5.91
N ARG A 141 18.19 -1.83 -6.28
CA ARG A 141 17.27 -0.75 -5.95
C ARG A 141 16.95 -0.71 -4.46
N LYS A 142 16.83 -1.88 -3.81
CA LYS A 142 16.70 -1.94 -2.36
C LYS A 142 17.92 -1.36 -1.62
N LYS A 143 19.15 -1.59 -2.10
CA LYS A 143 20.36 -0.98 -1.55
C LYS A 143 20.35 0.56 -1.63
N LEU A 144 19.62 1.11 -2.58
CA LEU A 144 19.35 2.55 -2.72
C LEU A 144 18.10 2.99 -1.96
N ASN A 145 17.65 2.18 -1.01
CA ASN A 145 16.55 2.47 -0.10
C ASN A 145 15.19 2.66 -0.79
N LEU A 146 14.94 1.90 -1.89
CA LEU A 146 13.62 1.81 -2.51
C LEU A 146 12.77 0.75 -1.84
N SER A 147 11.51 1.08 -1.54
CA SER A 147 10.46 0.17 -1.09
C SER A 147 9.33 0.05 -2.09
N TYR A 148 8.75 -1.15 -2.19
CA TYR A 148 7.64 -1.43 -3.09
C TYR A 148 6.51 -2.14 -2.37
N ILE A 149 5.33 -1.55 -2.43
CA ILE A 149 4.06 -2.08 -1.92
C ILE A 149 3.22 -2.43 -3.15
N PRO A 150 3.16 -3.71 -3.56
CA PRO A 150 2.44 -4.12 -4.75
C PRO A 150 0.93 -4.17 -4.53
N GLU A 151 0.17 -4.02 -5.61
CA GLU A 151 -1.28 -4.20 -5.63
C GLU A 151 -1.67 -5.63 -5.20
N ASN A 152 -0.99 -6.65 -5.75
CA ASN A 152 -1.20 -8.03 -5.34
C ASN A 152 -0.52 -8.29 -3.99
N ARG A 153 -1.32 -8.13 -2.92
CA ARG A 153 -0.87 -8.31 -1.54
C ARG A 153 -0.40 -9.72 -1.25
N LEU A 154 -1.17 -10.74 -1.67
CA LEU A 154 -0.84 -12.15 -1.51
C LEU A 154 -0.27 -12.72 -2.81
N GLY A 155 0.94 -13.26 -2.75
CA GLY A 155 1.65 -13.80 -3.92
C GLY A 155 2.81 -12.91 -4.37
N VAL A 156 2.64 -11.59 -4.44
CA VAL A 156 3.73 -10.65 -4.74
C VAL A 156 4.26 -9.98 -3.46
N GLY A 157 3.37 -9.39 -2.67
CA GLY A 157 3.74 -8.68 -1.43
C GLY A 157 4.08 -9.63 -0.30
N LEU A 158 3.23 -10.61 -0.05
CA LEU A 158 3.30 -11.60 1.03
C LEU A 158 3.17 -13.00 0.46
N ALA A 159 3.87 -13.96 1.03
CA ALA A 159 3.79 -15.38 0.66
C ALA A 159 2.66 -16.06 1.45
N PRO A 160 1.55 -16.50 0.82
CA PRO A 160 0.34 -16.92 1.51
C PRO A 160 0.52 -18.14 2.42
N GLY A 161 1.28 -19.15 2.00
CA GLY A 161 1.56 -20.37 2.78
C GLY A 161 2.71 -20.25 3.78
N VAL A 162 3.21 -19.03 4.01
CA VAL A 162 4.35 -18.79 4.91
C VAL A 162 3.85 -18.09 6.17
N SER A 163 4.52 -18.35 7.30
CA SER A 163 4.14 -17.78 8.60
C SER A 163 4.21 -16.24 8.63
N VAL A 164 3.47 -15.63 9.55
CA VAL A 164 3.52 -14.18 9.80
C VAL A 164 4.95 -13.73 10.10
N ILE A 165 5.67 -14.48 10.95
CA ILE A 165 7.02 -14.15 11.37
C ILE A 165 8.01 -14.23 10.19
N ASP A 166 7.90 -15.24 9.33
CA ASP A 166 8.79 -15.38 8.17
C ASP A 166 8.47 -14.32 7.10
N ASN A 167 7.19 -14.02 6.87
CA ASN A 167 6.78 -12.91 6.00
C ASN A 167 7.32 -11.56 6.49
N SER A 168 7.49 -11.36 7.78
CA SER A 168 8.02 -10.08 8.31
C SER A 168 9.47 -9.83 7.93
N ILE A 169 10.28 -10.89 7.71
CA ILE A 169 11.73 -10.79 7.49
C ILE A 169 12.16 -11.13 6.06
N VAL A 170 11.29 -11.72 5.25
CA VAL A 170 11.66 -12.29 3.93
C VAL A 170 12.43 -11.31 3.04
N ARG A 171 12.12 -10.03 3.13
CA ARG A 171 12.77 -8.99 2.33
C ARG A 171 14.14 -8.59 2.87
N ASP A 172 14.32 -8.65 4.18
CA ASP A 172 15.51 -8.19 4.88
C ASP A 172 16.51 -9.30 5.17
N TYR A 173 16.15 -10.55 4.85
CA TYR A 173 16.96 -11.72 5.06
C TYR A 173 18.42 -11.56 4.58
N PHE A 174 18.62 -10.92 3.43
CA PHE A 174 19.96 -10.70 2.86
C PHE A 174 20.65 -9.41 3.32
N PHE A 175 19.93 -8.48 3.94
CA PHE A 175 20.42 -7.14 4.26
C PHE A 175 20.54 -6.87 5.74
N THR A 176 19.90 -7.67 6.58
CA THR A 176 19.97 -7.48 8.01
C THR A 176 21.29 -8.03 8.55
N LYS A 177 21.86 -7.31 9.53
CA LYS A 177 22.97 -7.79 10.38
C LYS A 177 22.59 -9.07 11.19
N LEU A 178 21.49 -9.72 10.82
CA LEU A 178 21.02 -10.96 11.45
C LEU A 178 21.91 -12.15 11.11
N GLY A 179 22.81 -11.99 10.12
CA GLY A 179 23.75 -13.03 9.70
C GLY A 179 23.07 -14.20 8.97
N PRO A 180 23.85 -15.20 8.50
CA PRO A 180 23.32 -16.35 7.77
C PRO A 180 22.44 -17.26 8.65
N HIS A 181 22.47 -17.10 9.97
CA HIS A 181 21.64 -17.82 10.91
C HIS A 181 20.66 -16.85 11.58
N LEU A 182 19.41 -16.87 11.14
CA LEU A 182 18.33 -16.13 11.77
C LEU A 182 18.12 -16.66 13.20
N SER A 183 18.56 -15.88 14.18
CA SER A 183 18.22 -16.17 15.58
C SER A 183 16.72 -16.02 15.79
N LYS A 184 16.04 -17.08 16.22
CA LYS A 184 14.59 -17.06 16.53
C LYS A 184 14.22 -15.89 17.46
N SER A 185 15.07 -15.57 18.44
CA SER A 185 14.87 -14.46 19.35
C SER A 185 14.86 -13.10 18.61
N ARG A 186 15.85 -12.86 17.76
CA ARG A 186 15.95 -11.59 17.01
C ARG A 186 14.78 -11.40 16.05
N THR A 187 14.38 -12.47 15.35
CA THR A 187 13.23 -12.42 14.45
C THR A 187 11.94 -12.15 15.19
N SER A 188 11.75 -12.78 16.36
CA SER A 188 10.59 -12.54 17.23
C SER A 188 10.54 -11.09 17.72
N ASN A 189 11.67 -10.55 18.20
CA ASN A 189 11.75 -9.17 18.65
C ASN A 189 11.49 -8.17 17.51
N TYR A 190 11.98 -8.45 16.32
CA TYR A 190 11.70 -7.63 15.15
C TYR A 190 10.21 -7.62 14.79
N LEU A 191 9.57 -8.80 14.75
CA LEU A 191 8.14 -8.87 14.51
C LEU A 191 7.34 -8.12 15.60
N GLN A 192 7.73 -8.26 16.88
CA GLN A 192 7.07 -7.54 17.97
C GLN A 192 7.19 -6.01 17.82
N SER A 193 8.34 -5.53 17.33
CA SER A 193 8.50 -4.10 17.02
C SER A 193 7.57 -3.64 15.90
N LEU A 194 7.43 -4.43 14.84
CA LEU A 194 6.47 -4.14 13.76
C LEU A 194 5.03 -4.16 14.24
N ILE A 195 4.66 -5.18 15.03
CA ILE A 195 3.31 -5.31 15.62
C ILE A 195 2.97 -4.05 16.43
N LYS A 196 3.88 -3.59 17.28
CA LYS A 196 3.68 -2.41 18.12
C LYS A 196 3.62 -1.13 17.28
N GLN A 197 4.58 -0.92 16.37
CA GLN A 197 4.71 0.31 15.58
C GLN A 197 3.57 0.50 14.59
N PHE A 198 3.11 -0.58 13.96
CA PHE A 198 2.09 -0.53 12.90
C PHE A 198 0.72 -1.03 13.36
N SER A 199 0.55 -1.26 14.68
CA SER A 199 -0.73 -1.72 15.26
C SER A 199 -1.29 -2.95 14.55
N ILE A 200 -0.45 -3.97 14.33
CA ILE A 200 -0.81 -5.20 13.63
C ILE A 200 -1.46 -6.16 14.62
N LYS A 201 -2.62 -6.71 14.28
CA LYS A 201 -3.25 -7.78 15.08
C LYS A 201 -2.83 -9.14 14.52
N ALA A 202 -1.78 -9.72 15.12
CA ALA A 202 -1.25 -11.04 14.77
C ALA A 202 -1.07 -11.88 16.05
N PRO A 203 -2.14 -12.51 16.56
CA PRO A 203 -2.13 -13.22 17.85
C PRO A 203 -1.21 -14.46 17.84
N ASN A 204 -1.03 -15.07 16.66
CA ASN A 204 -0.13 -16.21 16.50
C ASN A 204 0.92 -15.91 15.39
N PRO A 205 2.16 -15.55 15.78
CA PRO A 205 3.25 -15.29 14.83
C PRO A 205 3.61 -16.47 13.90
N LYS A 206 3.31 -17.68 14.32
CA LYS A 206 3.61 -18.91 13.55
C LYS A 206 2.48 -19.34 12.63
N ALA A 207 1.30 -18.70 12.74
CA ALA A 207 0.21 -18.97 11.81
C ALA A 207 0.55 -18.48 10.39
N GLU A 208 -0.05 -19.08 9.40
CA GLU A 208 0.06 -18.61 8.01
C GLU A 208 -0.48 -17.20 7.88
N ILE A 209 0.15 -16.39 7.04
CA ILE A 209 -0.24 -15.00 6.82
C ILE A 209 -1.68 -14.87 6.29
N SER A 210 -2.15 -15.84 5.53
CA SER A 210 -3.51 -15.94 4.99
C SER A 210 -4.60 -15.96 6.07
N THR A 211 -4.26 -16.30 7.32
CA THR A 211 -5.20 -16.29 8.45
C THR A 211 -5.48 -14.90 9.02
N LEU A 212 -4.69 -13.90 8.65
CA LEU A 212 -4.93 -12.52 9.06
C LEU A 212 -6.02 -11.87 8.21
N SER A 213 -6.71 -10.87 8.79
CA SER A 213 -7.58 -10.01 8.00
C SER A 213 -6.80 -9.19 6.96
N GLY A 214 -7.47 -8.80 5.87
CA GLY A 214 -6.87 -7.99 4.80
C GLY A 214 -6.14 -6.76 5.31
N GLY A 215 -6.74 -6.04 6.28
CA GLY A 215 -6.11 -4.86 6.89
C GLY A 215 -4.84 -5.19 7.69
N ASN A 216 -4.81 -6.33 8.43
CA ASN A 216 -3.60 -6.72 9.17
C ASN A 216 -2.50 -7.25 8.25
N MET A 217 -2.85 -7.96 7.18
CA MET A 217 -1.89 -8.33 6.13
C MET A 217 -1.26 -7.08 5.51
N GLN A 218 -2.06 -6.07 5.19
CA GLN A 218 -1.57 -4.82 4.62
C GLN A 218 -0.67 -4.06 5.59
N LYS A 219 -1.06 -3.98 6.87
CA LYS A 219 -0.22 -3.35 7.91
C LYS A 219 1.11 -4.07 8.09
N LEU A 220 1.16 -5.40 8.00
CA LEU A 220 2.42 -6.14 8.05
C LEU A 220 3.29 -5.84 6.83
N LEU A 221 2.70 -5.85 5.64
CA LEU A 221 3.39 -5.50 4.39
C LEU A 221 3.96 -4.09 4.47
N MET A 222 3.13 -3.10 4.82
CA MET A 222 3.53 -1.71 4.98
C MET A 222 4.63 -1.57 6.05
N GLY A 223 4.45 -2.19 7.23
CA GLY A 223 5.42 -2.16 8.32
C GLY A 223 6.79 -2.66 7.88
N ARG A 224 6.84 -3.81 7.21
CA ARG A 224 8.07 -4.39 6.66
C ARG A 224 8.74 -3.47 5.63
N GLU A 225 7.93 -2.84 4.79
CA GLU A 225 8.44 -1.99 3.72
C GLU A 225 8.90 -0.60 4.22
N LEU A 226 8.27 -0.06 5.26
CA LEU A 226 8.46 1.32 5.71
C LEU A 226 9.38 1.48 6.95
N VAL A 227 9.64 0.40 7.68
CA VAL A 227 10.41 0.45 8.95
C VAL A 227 11.81 1.08 8.80
N GLY A 228 12.41 0.96 7.63
CA GLY A 228 13.74 1.53 7.33
C GLY A 228 13.73 2.99 6.88
N ASN A 229 12.60 3.69 6.95
CA ASN A 229 12.39 5.03 6.37
C ASN A 229 12.96 5.11 4.94
N PRO A 230 12.32 4.46 3.96
CA PRO A 230 12.83 4.40 2.59
C PRO A 230 12.88 5.79 1.94
N ASP A 231 13.87 6.02 1.08
CA ASP A 231 14.01 7.25 0.30
C ASP A 231 12.96 7.35 -0.82
N VAL A 232 12.63 6.19 -1.42
CA VAL A 232 11.62 6.09 -2.48
C VAL A 232 10.63 4.98 -2.14
N ILE A 233 9.36 5.30 -2.21
CA ILE A 233 8.25 4.36 -1.99
C ILE A 233 7.40 4.28 -3.25
N ILE A 234 7.23 3.08 -3.78
CA ILE A 234 6.23 2.79 -4.81
C ILE A 234 5.06 2.11 -4.10
N ALA A 235 3.89 2.73 -4.09
CA ALA A 235 2.68 2.20 -3.50
C ALA A 235 1.60 2.02 -4.57
N SER A 236 1.37 0.76 -4.97
CA SER A 236 0.36 0.41 -5.97
C SER A 236 -0.88 -0.12 -5.27
N GLN A 237 -1.99 0.60 -5.40
CA GLN A 237 -3.30 0.26 -4.83
C GLN A 237 -3.22 -0.13 -3.34
N PRO A 238 -2.54 0.68 -2.47
CA PRO A 238 -2.22 0.25 -1.10
C PRO A 238 -3.47 0.05 -0.22
N THR A 239 -4.60 0.62 -0.59
CA THR A 239 -5.86 0.60 0.14
C THR A 239 -6.90 -0.37 -0.42
N ARG A 240 -6.62 -1.00 -1.57
CA ARG A 240 -7.59 -1.86 -2.28
C ARG A 240 -8.13 -2.98 -1.40
N GLY A 241 -9.47 -3.07 -1.32
CA GLY A 241 -10.18 -4.11 -0.57
C GLY A 241 -9.99 -4.03 0.95
N LEU A 242 -9.72 -2.86 1.48
CA LEU A 242 -9.64 -2.60 2.91
C LEU A 242 -10.90 -1.87 3.41
N ASP A 243 -11.19 -2.05 4.69
CA ASP A 243 -12.20 -1.23 5.37
C ASP A 243 -11.70 0.19 5.61
N VAL A 244 -12.63 1.12 5.86
CA VAL A 244 -12.34 2.57 5.99
C VAL A 244 -11.28 2.86 7.06
N ASN A 245 -11.32 2.15 8.20
CA ASN A 245 -10.31 2.33 9.27
C ASN A 245 -8.91 1.92 8.82
N ALA A 246 -8.81 0.85 8.03
CA ALA A 246 -7.54 0.39 7.50
C ALA A 246 -7.03 1.35 6.42
N VAL A 247 -7.90 1.92 5.59
CA VAL A 247 -7.57 2.95 4.59
C VAL A 247 -6.92 4.15 5.26
N ASP A 248 -7.58 4.73 6.28
CA ASP A 248 -7.04 5.89 7.02
C ASP A 248 -5.67 5.59 7.64
N ALA A 249 -5.52 4.40 8.23
CA ALA A 249 -4.24 4.01 8.81
C ALA A 249 -3.11 3.95 7.75
N ILE A 250 -3.41 3.45 6.55
CA ILE A 250 -2.45 3.37 5.44
C ILE A 250 -2.10 4.77 4.90
N HIS A 251 -3.10 5.64 4.73
CA HIS A 251 -2.87 7.02 4.30
C HIS A 251 -1.97 7.77 5.30
N ASN A 252 -2.24 7.64 6.60
CA ASN A 252 -1.41 8.25 7.63
C ASN A 252 0.03 7.74 7.60
N LEU A 253 0.26 6.43 7.37
CA LEU A 253 1.60 5.87 7.23
C LEU A 253 2.35 6.47 6.03
N LEU A 254 1.69 6.64 4.89
CA LEU A 254 2.30 7.27 3.71
C LEU A 254 2.62 8.76 3.95
N ILE A 255 1.70 9.49 4.58
CA ILE A 255 1.91 10.90 4.96
C ILE A 255 3.10 11.03 5.92
N ASP A 256 3.20 10.16 6.93
CA ASP A 256 4.31 10.14 7.87
C ASP A 256 5.65 9.89 7.17
N GLN A 257 5.69 8.99 6.18
CA GLN A 257 6.91 8.75 5.39
C GLN A 257 7.26 9.95 4.51
N ARG A 258 6.26 10.58 3.87
CA ARG A 258 6.46 11.83 3.13
C ARG A 258 7.07 12.92 4.04
N ASN A 259 6.54 13.10 5.23
CA ASN A 259 7.02 14.11 6.20
C ASN A 259 8.43 13.81 6.69
N LYS A 260 8.89 12.56 6.61
CA LYS A 260 10.28 12.15 6.86
C LYS A 260 11.21 12.31 5.65
N GLY A 261 10.68 12.83 4.54
CA GLY A 261 11.46 13.11 3.32
C GLY A 261 11.44 11.99 2.28
N SER A 262 10.60 10.96 2.41
CA SER A 262 10.44 9.97 1.35
C SER A 262 9.78 10.59 0.10
N ALA A 263 10.24 10.19 -1.08
CA ALA A 263 9.57 10.41 -2.36
C ALA A 263 8.60 9.27 -2.61
N ILE A 264 7.31 9.57 -2.78
CA ILE A 264 6.27 8.54 -2.88
C ILE A 264 5.60 8.58 -4.25
N PHE A 265 5.60 7.45 -4.95
CA PHE A 265 4.80 7.23 -6.14
C PHE A 265 3.57 6.40 -5.76
N LEU A 266 2.43 7.06 -5.70
CA LEU A 266 1.14 6.47 -5.31
C LEU A 266 0.32 6.19 -6.56
N ILE A 267 -0.03 4.94 -6.78
CA ILE A 267 -0.93 4.51 -7.86
C ILE A 267 -2.27 4.15 -7.21
N SER A 268 -3.36 4.78 -7.62
CA SER A 268 -4.71 4.52 -7.11
C SER A 268 -5.76 4.62 -8.20
N GLU A 269 -6.77 3.76 -8.11
CA GLU A 269 -8.01 3.83 -8.89
C GLU A 269 -9.09 4.60 -8.12
N ASP A 270 -8.98 4.68 -6.80
CA ASP A 270 -9.88 5.44 -5.97
C ASP A 270 -9.57 6.94 -6.10
N LEU A 271 -10.59 7.72 -6.44
CA LEU A 271 -10.53 9.17 -6.59
C LEU A 271 -11.08 9.91 -5.36
N ASP A 272 -11.56 9.16 -4.34
CA ASP A 272 -12.17 9.66 -3.11
C ASP A 272 -11.12 10.03 -2.05
#